data_01a9d44330750d45cd87adc4a2b46d79
#
_entry.id   01a9d44330750d45cd87adc4a2b46d79
#
_cell.length_a   1.000
_cell.length_b   1.000
_cell.length_c   1.000
_cell.angle_alpha   90.00
_cell.angle_beta   90.00
_cell.angle_gamma   90.00
#
_symmetry.space_group_name_H-M   'P 1'
#
loop_
_entity.id
_entity.type
_entity.pdbx_description
1 polymer ?
#
loop_
_entity_poly.entity_id
_entity_poly.type
_entity_poly.pdbx_seq_one_letter_code
_entity_poly.pdbx_strand_id
1 'polypeptide(L)'
;MYNPYMRWLPLVVLVAANLTAQQSSVGTISGAITDPEGRAVRVPVQVVNAATKVAYRGMASAAGEYSISQLPAGTYQLTVQALANSYRPFVRDDVKVAAGQTVKLDIHLEEGFALNTLGDGREFFQDVARANSAKLVIPTGPTPRIPDGKPDLSGYWAAAGGSFDPGVAEFQDWAAELARRRQADDLRDIPGARCLPNGIVLAVNNGVAQRIAQIAGLLVMYSEGQLPRQIYLDGRTHPSDPNPTWRGHTIGHWEGDTLVADTIGFNDKAWLDWSGHSQTEMLHVVERYRRPDLGHLELEMTVEDRSALKAPWLIKRTYILDPKEDILENVCAENEKDWSHLVKK
;
A
#
# COMPACT_ATOMS: atom_id res chain seq x y z
N MET A 1 -94.39 7.14 -20.10
CA MET A 1 -93.30 7.82 -20.72
C MET A 1 -92.11 7.81 -19.71
N TYR A 2 -91.13 7.05 -20.01
CA TYR A 2 -89.93 6.79 -19.15
C TYR A 2 -88.97 7.90 -19.31
N ASN A 3 -88.34 8.35 -18.19
CA ASN A 3 -87.24 9.24 -18.21
C ASN A 3 -86.12 8.64 -17.34
N PRO A 4 -84.93 8.25 -17.92
CA PRO A 4 -83.86 7.71 -17.18
C PRO A 4 -82.63 8.67 -17.24
N TYR A 5 -82.36 9.36 -16.15
CA TYR A 5 -81.08 9.95 -15.94
C TYR A 5 -80.55 9.47 -14.60
N MET A 6 -79.84 8.36 -14.62
CA MET A 6 -79.06 7.86 -13.51
C MET A 6 -77.66 8.39 -13.69
N ARG A 7 -77.31 9.41 -12.92
CA ARG A 7 -75.91 9.99 -12.86
C ARG A 7 -75.06 9.08 -12.02
N TRP A 8 -74.09 8.47 -12.66
CA TRP A 8 -72.98 7.79 -11.96
C TRP A 8 -71.96 8.84 -11.48
N LEU A 9 -71.72 8.91 -10.17
CA LEU A 9 -70.55 9.64 -9.56
C LEU A 9 -69.34 8.66 -9.56
N PRO A 10 -68.23 9.05 -10.08
CA PRO A 10 -67.03 8.23 -9.93
C PRO A 10 -66.50 8.39 -8.51
N LEU A 11 -66.35 7.26 -7.84
CA LEU A 11 -65.64 7.14 -6.55
C LEU A 11 -64.14 7.30 -6.81
N VAL A 12 -63.57 8.46 -6.46
CA VAL A 12 -62.13 8.68 -6.48
C VAL A 12 -61.53 8.04 -5.22
N VAL A 13 -60.90 6.88 -5.38
CA VAL A 13 -60.13 6.24 -4.32
C VAL A 13 -58.77 6.91 -4.31
N LEU A 14 -58.54 7.79 -3.31
CA LEU A 14 -57.21 8.33 -2.98
C LEU A 14 -56.38 7.22 -2.34
N VAL A 15 -55.48 6.60 -3.13
CA VAL A 15 -54.43 5.74 -2.62
C VAL A 15 -53.36 6.64 -2.01
N ALA A 16 -53.35 6.77 -0.69
CA ALA A 16 -52.27 7.39 0.02
C ALA A 16 -51.05 6.47 -0.08
N ALA A 17 -50.13 6.80 -0.97
CA ALA A 17 -48.81 6.16 -1.01
C ALA A 17 -48.02 6.58 0.24
N ASN A 18 -47.92 5.69 1.22
CA ASN A 18 -46.97 5.82 2.30
C ASN A 18 -45.54 5.73 1.73
N LEU A 19 -44.90 6.85 1.44
CA LEU A 19 -43.47 6.95 1.25
C LEU A 19 -42.81 6.67 2.60
N THR A 20 -42.61 5.39 2.90
CA THR A 20 -41.65 5.03 3.95
C THR A 20 -40.29 5.50 3.45
N ALA A 21 -39.76 6.56 4.05
CA ALA A 21 -38.38 6.94 3.87
C ALA A 21 -37.54 5.71 4.20
N GLN A 22 -36.88 5.14 3.20
CA GLN A 22 -36.01 4.00 3.35
C GLN A 22 -34.82 4.49 4.19
N GLN A 23 -34.87 4.23 5.49
CA GLN A 23 -33.80 4.55 6.40
C GLN A 23 -32.55 3.80 5.87
N SER A 24 -31.53 4.57 5.49
CA SER A 24 -30.26 4.02 5.08
C SER A 24 -29.75 3.06 6.17
N SER A 25 -29.60 1.80 5.82
CA SER A 25 -29.10 0.76 6.74
C SER A 25 -27.59 0.89 7.04
N VAL A 26 -26.95 1.88 6.42
CA VAL A 26 -25.51 2.10 6.46
C VAL A 26 -25.19 3.49 7.02
N GLY A 27 -24.03 3.60 7.66
CA GLY A 27 -23.48 4.85 8.16
C GLY A 27 -22.19 5.25 7.46
N THR A 28 -21.54 6.29 7.99
CA THR A 28 -20.31 6.86 7.43
C THR A 28 -19.37 7.24 8.57
N ILE A 29 -18.06 7.06 8.38
CA ILE A 29 -17.01 7.67 9.20
C ILE A 29 -16.30 8.69 8.33
N SER A 30 -16.15 9.94 8.81
CA SER A 30 -15.49 11.01 8.09
C SER A 30 -14.69 11.89 9.03
N GLY A 31 -13.76 12.67 8.52
CA GLY A 31 -12.96 13.60 9.29
C GLY A 31 -11.81 14.19 8.49
N ALA A 32 -10.92 14.87 9.18
CA ALA A 32 -9.69 15.41 8.61
C ALA A 32 -8.47 14.74 9.27
N ILE A 33 -7.39 14.60 8.51
CA ILE A 33 -6.12 14.06 8.97
C ILE A 33 -5.08 15.14 8.86
N THR A 34 -4.44 15.44 9.99
CA THR A 34 -3.37 16.44 10.07
C THR A 34 -2.11 15.85 10.70
N ASP A 35 -0.97 16.43 10.35
CA ASP A 35 0.31 16.17 10.99
C ASP A 35 0.45 16.94 12.33
N PRO A 36 1.56 16.78 13.07
CA PRO A 36 1.78 17.51 14.33
C PRO A 36 1.76 19.04 14.20
N GLU A 37 2.07 19.56 13.02
CA GLU A 37 2.04 21.00 12.72
C GLU A 37 0.66 21.49 12.23
N GLY A 38 -0.34 20.60 12.17
CA GLY A 38 -1.69 20.90 11.72
C GLY A 38 -1.89 20.94 10.21
N ARG A 39 -0.90 20.51 9.43
CA ARG A 39 -1.00 20.46 7.96
C ARG A 39 -1.77 19.22 7.52
N ALA A 40 -2.51 19.36 6.43
CA ALA A 40 -3.28 18.27 5.83
C ALA A 40 -2.40 17.12 5.32
N VAL A 41 -2.75 15.89 5.64
CA VAL A 41 -2.00 14.69 5.21
C VAL A 41 -2.87 13.79 4.33
N ARG A 42 -2.37 13.46 3.15
CA ARG A 42 -3.01 12.52 2.23
C ARG A 42 -2.50 11.10 2.49
N VAL A 43 -3.30 10.28 3.17
CA VAL A 43 -2.95 8.92 3.58
C VAL A 43 -4.12 7.95 3.38
N PRO A 44 -3.87 6.64 3.23
CA PRO A 44 -4.91 5.62 3.27
C PRO A 44 -5.55 5.54 4.66
N VAL A 45 -6.87 5.43 4.69
CA VAL A 45 -7.66 5.16 5.90
C VAL A 45 -8.33 3.80 5.74
N GLN A 46 -8.20 2.96 6.73
CA GLN A 46 -8.85 1.65 6.78
C GLN A 46 -9.78 1.57 7.98
N VAL A 47 -10.94 0.96 7.77
CA VAL A 47 -11.93 0.71 8.82
C VAL A 47 -12.32 -0.77 8.76
N VAL A 48 -12.11 -1.50 9.85
CA VAL A 48 -12.39 -2.94 9.96
C VAL A 48 -13.55 -3.17 10.92
N ASN A 49 -14.59 -3.85 10.48
CA ASN A 49 -15.69 -4.22 11.36
C ASN A 49 -15.22 -5.26 12.39
N ALA A 50 -15.39 -4.97 13.67
CA ALA A 50 -14.88 -5.80 14.75
C ALA A 50 -15.51 -7.21 14.79
N ALA A 51 -16.78 -7.35 14.36
CA ALA A 51 -17.50 -8.60 14.37
C ALA A 51 -17.28 -9.44 13.09
N THR A 52 -17.44 -8.79 11.90
CA THR A 52 -17.42 -9.48 10.62
C THR A 52 -16.02 -9.55 9.99
N LYS A 53 -15.07 -8.78 10.53
CA LYS A 53 -13.70 -8.61 9.99
C LYS A 53 -13.65 -8.03 8.58
N VAL A 54 -14.76 -7.56 8.04
CA VAL A 54 -14.81 -6.90 6.73
C VAL A 54 -14.12 -5.55 6.83
N ALA A 55 -13.18 -5.31 5.90
CA ALA A 55 -12.43 -4.07 5.81
C ALA A 55 -13.00 -3.14 4.73
N TYR A 56 -13.12 -1.86 5.09
CA TYR A 56 -13.50 -0.75 4.19
C TYR A 56 -12.33 0.21 4.11
N ARG A 57 -12.10 0.81 2.95
CA ARG A 57 -10.94 1.67 2.73
C ARG A 57 -11.30 2.93 1.99
N GLY A 58 -10.53 3.98 2.23
CA GLY A 58 -10.57 5.23 1.51
C GLY A 58 -9.20 5.90 1.53
N MET A 59 -9.05 6.92 0.73
CA MET A 59 -7.87 7.77 0.67
C MET A 59 -8.26 9.17 1.12
N ALA A 60 -7.50 9.77 2.02
CA ALA A 60 -7.66 11.18 2.35
C ALA A 60 -7.34 12.05 1.12
N SER A 61 -8.08 13.14 0.95
CA SER A 61 -7.87 14.11 -0.12
C SER A 61 -6.55 14.91 0.09
N ALA A 62 -6.18 15.75 -0.86
CA ALA A 62 -5.06 16.68 -0.69
C ALA A 62 -5.29 17.68 0.45
N ALA A 63 -6.55 17.94 0.84
CA ALA A 63 -6.92 18.76 2.01
C ALA A 63 -6.98 17.94 3.30
N GLY A 64 -6.54 16.67 3.29
CA GLY A 64 -6.58 15.76 4.43
C GLY A 64 -7.96 15.20 4.77
N GLU A 65 -9.00 15.54 4.04
CA GLU A 65 -10.35 15.07 4.30
C GLU A 65 -10.55 13.62 3.85
N TYR A 66 -11.20 12.80 4.69
CA TYR A 66 -11.56 11.43 4.36
C TYR A 66 -13.02 11.14 4.66
N SER A 67 -13.58 10.18 3.93
CA SER A 67 -14.94 9.68 4.14
C SER A 67 -15.02 8.21 3.73
N ILE A 68 -15.39 7.36 4.68
CA ILE A 68 -15.67 5.94 4.46
C ILE A 68 -17.17 5.73 4.66
N SER A 69 -17.89 5.59 3.57
CA SER A 69 -19.34 5.44 3.54
C SER A 69 -19.76 3.98 3.40
N GLN A 70 -21.09 3.74 3.44
CA GLN A 70 -21.70 2.42 3.28
C GLN A 70 -21.28 1.40 4.35
N LEU A 71 -21.00 1.88 5.56
CA LEU A 71 -20.68 1.04 6.70
C LEU A 71 -21.97 0.46 7.33
N PRO A 72 -22.19 -0.85 7.37
CA PRO A 72 -23.26 -1.43 8.17
C PRO A 72 -23.19 -0.98 9.63
N ALA A 73 -24.31 -0.89 10.30
CA ALA A 73 -24.31 -0.57 11.73
C ALA A 73 -23.44 -1.59 12.50
N GLY A 74 -22.51 -1.09 13.32
CA GLY A 74 -21.56 -1.94 14.02
C GLY A 74 -20.46 -1.16 14.75
N THR A 75 -19.51 -1.92 15.32
CA THR A 75 -18.30 -1.38 15.93
C THR A 75 -17.12 -1.64 15.01
N TYR A 76 -16.25 -0.65 14.87
CA TYR A 76 -15.15 -0.66 13.94
C TYR A 76 -13.83 -0.29 14.61
N GLN A 77 -12.75 -0.85 14.11
CA GLN A 77 -11.41 -0.32 14.32
C GLN A 77 -11.03 0.54 13.11
N LEU A 78 -10.63 1.78 13.35
CA LEU A 78 -10.08 2.66 12.32
C LEU A 78 -8.57 2.70 12.44
N THR A 79 -7.87 2.54 11.33
CA THR A 79 -6.42 2.58 11.25
C THR A 79 -5.97 3.53 10.14
N VAL A 80 -4.99 4.37 10.44
CA VAL A 80 -4.21 5.12 9.46
C VAL A 80 -2.79 4.60 9.56
N GLN A 81 -2.31 3.97 8.49
CA GLN A 81 -0.94 3.48 8.44
C GLN A 81 0.02 4.64 8.22
N ALA A 82 1.17 4.59 8.89
CA ALA A 82 2.23 5.56 8.69
C ALA A 82 2.75 5.51 7.25
N LEU A 83 2.90 6.67 6.62
CA LEU A 83 3.66 6.80 5.39
C LEU A 83 5.15 6.85 5.76
N ALA A 84 5.89 5.81 5.36
CA ALA A 84 7.34 5.79 5.35
C ALA A 84 7.99 6.43 6.60
N ASN A 85 7.68 5.95 7.80
CA ASN A 85 8.22 6.40 9.09
C ASN A 85 7.97 7.87 9.48
N SER A 86 7.30 8.65 8.64
CA SER A 86 7.02 10.06 8.96
C SER A 86 6.08 10.21 10.15
N TYR A 87 5.18 9.27 10.35
CA TYR A 87 4.18 9.33 11.42
C TYR A 87 4.02 7.97 12.10
N ARG A 88 3.64 7.97 13.38
CA ARG A 88 3.20 6.77 14.08
C ARG A 88 1.89 6.27 13.48
N PRO A 89 1.67 4.95 13.36
CA PRO A 89 0.36 4.43 12.99
C PRO A 89 -0.70 4.91 13.97
N PHE A 90 -1.79 5.48 13.44
CA PHE A 90 -2.94 5.81 14.28
C PHE A 90 -3.92 4.66 14.28
N VAL A 91 -4.34 4.22 15.47
CA VAL A 91 -5.35 3.18 15.66
C VAL A 91 -6.41 3.69 16.62
N ARG A 92 -7.67 3.58 16.23
CA ARG A 92 -8.82 3.90 17.07
C ARG A 92 -9.75 2.69 17.11
N ASP A 93 -9.81 2.05 18.24
CA ASP A 93 -10.75 0.96 18.51
C ASP A 93 -12.13 1.51 18.90
N ASP A 94 -13.13 0.61 18.85
CA ASP A 94 -14.49 0.85 19.35
C ASP A 94 -15.25 2.03 18.72
N VAL A 95 -14.99 2.35 17.44
CA VAL A 95 -15.74 3.34 16.70
C VAL A 95 -17.14 2.79 16.37
N LYS A 96 -18.16 3.27 17.07
CA LYS A 96 -19.55 2.84 16.89
C LYS A 96 -20.23 3.62 15.78
N VAL A 97 -20.78 2.93 14.82
CA VAL A 97 -21.54 3.49 13.69
C VAL A 97 -22.95 2.95 13.72
N ALA A 98 -23.95 3.81 13.84
CA ALA A 98 -25.36 3.43 13.71
C ALA A 98 -25.87 3.64 12.26
N ALA A 99 -26.96 2.99 11.92
CA ALA A 99 -27.63 3.18 10.63
C ALA A 99 -27.98 4.65 10.39
N GLY A 100 -27.61 5.18 9.23
CA GLY A 100 -27.83 6.58 8.85
C GLY A 100 -26.92 7.58 9.57
N GLN A 101 -26.04 7.16 10.46
CA GLN A 101 -25.15 8.03 11.22
C GLN A 101 -23.89 8.39 10.45
N THR A 102 -23.47 9.66 10.54
CA THR A 102 -22.12 10.07 10.21
C THR A 102 -21.34 10.32 11.52
N VAL A 103 -20.30 9.53 11.73
CA VAL A 103 -19.36 9.68 12.83
C VAL A 103 -18.21 10.56 12.35
N LYS A 104 -18.05 11.75 12.96
CA LYS A 104 -16.92 12.63 12.68
C LYS A 104 -15.75 12.25 13.58
N LEU A 105 -14.59 11.94 12.99
CA LEU A 105 -13.36 11.60 13.69
C LEU A 105 -12.18 12.30 13.03
N ASP A 106 -11.75 13.40 13.58
CA ASP A 106 -10.54 14.09 13.14
C ASP A 106 -9.31 13.41 13.76
N ILE A 107 -8.26 13.26 12.97
CA ILE A 107 -7.07 12.48 13.31
C ILE A 107 -5.87 13.41 13.28
N HIS A 108 -5.14 13.48 14.40
CA HIS A 108 -3.85 14.14 14.49
C HIS A 108 -2.79 13.05 14.57
N LEU A 109 -1.95 12.99 13.53
CA LEU A 109 -0.86 12.03 13.47
C LEU A 109 0.26 12.49 14.41
N GLU A 110 0.85 11.54 15.12
CA GLU A 110 2.05 11.78 15.92
C GLU A 110 3.30 11.55 15.08
N GLU A 111 4.38 12.22 15.44
CA GLU A 111 5.67 11.99 14.81
C GLU A 111 6.08 10.53 14.91
N GLY A 112 6.45 9.96 13.76
CA GLY A 112 7.07 8.65 13.66
C GLY A 112 8.57 8.72 14.00
N PHE A 113 9.19 7.56 14.04
CA PHE A 113 10.64 7.47 14.10
C PHE A 113 11.19 7.78 12.70
N ALA A 114 11.83 8.92 12.53
CA ALA A 114 12.58 9.22 11.33
C ALA A 114 14.04 8.85 11.59
N LEU A 115 14.58 7.85 10.90
CA LEU A 115 16.01 7.68 10.70
C LEU A 115 16.48 8.83 9.81
N ASN A 116 16.62 10.00 10.38
CA ASN A 116 17.07 11.17 9.65
C ASN A 116 18.37 11.70 10.27
N THR A 117 19.47 11.37 9.65
CA THR A 117 20.79 11.86 10.01
C THR A 117 21.00 13.34 9.71
N LEU A 118 20.04 14.00 9.06
CA LEU A 118 20.15 15.39 8.62
C LEU A 118 19.35 16.39 9.47
N GLY A 119 18.93 16.00 10.71
CA GLY A 119 18.13 16.89 11.56
C GLY A 119 16.79 17.23 10.91
N ASP A 120 16.02 18.15 11.43
CA ASP A 120 14.63 18.53 11.10
C ASP A 120 14.15 18.54 9.63
N GLY A 121 14.89 17.89 8.73
CA GLY A 121 14.67 17.83 7.28
C GLY A 121 13.40 17.13 6.81
N ARG A 122 12.51 16.73 7.71
CA ARG A 122 11.26 16.05 7.35
C ARG A 122 10.40 16.90 6.41
N GLU A 123 10.27 18.18 6.72
CA GLU A 123 9.57 19.15 5.87
C GLU A 123 10.27 19.28 4.51
N PHE A 124 11.57 19.43 4.53
CA PHE A 124 12.38 19.56 3.32
C PHE A 124 12.18 18.36 2.38
N PHE A 125 12.23 17.12 2.88
CA PHE A 125 12.03 15.93 2.04
C PHE A 125 10.60 15.79 1.54
N GLN A 126 9.59 16.13 2.36
CA GLN A 126 8.20 16.13 1.91
C GLN A 126 7.93 17.21 0.87
N ASP A 127 8.49 18.40 1.04
CA ASP A 127 8.34 19.49 0.10
C ASP A 127 9.10 19.24 -1.19
N VAL A 128 10.29 18.65 -1.12
CA VAL A 128 11.05 18.20 -2.30
C VAL A 128 10.28 17.08 -3.02
N ALA A 129 9.75 16.09 -2.30
CA ALA A 129 8.95 15.04 -2.91
C ALA A 129 7.66 15.58 -3.57
N ARG A 130 6.97 16.54 -2.94
CA ARG A 130 5.80 17.22 -3.54
C ARG A 130 6.20 18.05 -4.77
N ALA A 131 7.29 18.81 -4.66
CA ALA A 131 7.78 19.64 -5.76
C ALA A 131 8.22 18.78 -6.96
N ASN A 132 8.82 17.64 -6.72
CA ASN A 132 9.23 16.69 -7.75
C ASN A 132 8.00 15.98 -8.35
N SER A 133 7.05 15.56 -7.52
CA SER A 133 5.80 14.96 -8.01
C SER A 133 4.99 15.94 -8.88
N ALA A 134 4.97 17.23 -8.51
CA ALA A 134 4.29 18.27 -9.29
C ALA A 134 4.98 18.58 -10.64
N LYS A 135 6.26 18.23 -10.78
CA LYS A 135 7.05 18.41 -12.01
C LYS A 135 7.04 17.17 -12.89
N LEU A 136 6.56 16.03 -12.37
CA LEU A 136 6.55 14.77 -13.10
C LEU A 136 5.56 14.85 -14.27
N VAL A 137 6.07 14.86 -15.47
CA VAL A 137 5.26 14.78 -16.68
C VAL A 137 5.16 13.32 -17.08
N ILE A 138 3.98 12.73 -16.89
CA ILE A 138 3.73 11.32 -17.23
C ILE A 138 3.76 11.18 -18.76
N PRO A 139 4.67 10.38 -19.33
CA PRO A 139 4.66 10.13 -20.75
C PRO A 139 3.40 9.41 -21.19
N THR A 140 2.84 9.82 -22.33
CA THR A 140 1.63 9.22 -22.90
C THR A 140 1.95 8.52 -24.22
N GLY A 141 1.28 7.41 -24.48
CA GLY A 141 1.44 6.63 -25.69
C GLY A 141 1.13 5.15 -25.47
N PRO A 142 1.17 4.34 -26.54
CA PRO A 142 0.97 2.90 -26.42
C PRO A 142 2.12 2.23 -25.66
N THR A 143 1.84 1.07 -25.09
CA THR A 143 2.84 0.22 -24.43
C THR A 143 3.94 -0.17 -25.41
N PRO A 144 5.22 0.17 -25.15
CA PRO A 144 6.33 -0.29 -25.97
C PRO A 144 6.47 -1.82 -25.88
N ARG A 145 7.03 -2.43 -26.94
CA ARG A 145 7.24 -3.87 -26.98
C ARG A 145 8.67 -4.22 -27.36
N ILE A 146 9.18 -5.27 -26.76
CA ILE A 146 10.46 -5.90 -27.17
C ILE A 146 10.26 -6.76 -28.42
N PRO A 147 11.33 -7.20 -29.10
CA PRO A 147 11.23 -7.92 -30.38
C PRO A 147 10.38 -9.18 -30.38
N ASP A 148 10.22 -9.86 -29.24
CA ASP A 148 9.35 -11.03 -29.09
C ASP A 148 7.86 -10.69 -28.91
N GLY A 149 7.51 -9.40 -29.00
CA GLY A 149 6.14 -8.89 -28.89
C GLY A 149 5.64 -8.69 -27.47
N LYS A 150 6.42 -9.04 -26.45
CA LYS A 150 6.05 -8.80 -25.04
C LYS A 150 6.22 -7.31 -24.68
N PRO A 151 5.47 -6.80 -23.69
CA PRO A 151 5.70 -5.46 -23.19
C PRO A 151 7.15 -5.23 -22.74
N ASP A 152 7.71 -4.10 -23.11
CA ASP A 152 8.99 -3.64 -22.59
C ASP A 152 8.77 -2.97 -21.23
N LEU A 153 9.25 -3.59 -20.17
CA LEU A 153 9.16 -3.06 -18.80
C LEU A 153 10.36 -2.19 -18.42
N SER A 154 11.33 -1.99 -19.34
CA SER A 154 12.53 -1.20 -19.07
C SER A 154 12.17 0.26 -18.80
N GLY A 155 12.95 0.87 -17.90
CA GLY A 155 12.80 2.27 -17.53
C GLY A 155 13.08 2.55 -16.06
N TYR A 156 13.09 3.84 -15.71
CA TYR A 156 13.06 4.28 -14.32
C TYR A 156 11.61 4.53 -13.89
N TRP A 157 11.18 3.82 -12.87
CA TRP A 157 9.82 3.78 -12.40
C TRP A 157 9.72 4.41 -11.01
N ALA A 158 9.19 5.64 -10.96
CA ALA A 158 8.96 6.37 -9.72
C ALA A 158 7.65 5.95 -9.07
N ALA A 159 7.63 5.80 -7.75
CA ALA A 159 6.40 5.62 -6.99
C ALA A 159 5.64 6.95 -6.80
N ALA A 160 6.34 8.07 -6.82
CA ALA A 160 5.75 9.40 -6.76
C ALA A 160 4.81 9.63 -7.97
N GLY A 161 3.63 10.18 -7.72
CA GLY A 161 2.59 10.40 -8.75
C GLY A 161 1.78 9.15 -9.11
N GLY A 162 2.18 7.96 -8.67
CA GLY A 162 1.43 6.72 -8.82
C GLY A 162 0.38 6.51 -7.72
N SER A 163 -0.28 5.36 -7.75
CA SER A 163 -1.22 4.93 -6.70
C SER A 163 -0.63 3.84 -5.82
N PHE A 164 -1.13 3.74 -4.60
CA PHE A 164 -0.75 2.70 -3.66
C PHE A 164 -1.95 2.22 -2.84
N ASP A 165 -2.22 0.93 -2.90
CA ASP A 165 -3.13 0.23 -2.00
C ASP A 165 -2.32 -0.79 -1.19
N PRO A 166 -2.06 -0.54 0.10
CA PRO A 166 -1.28 -1.45 0.94
C PRO A 166 -1.98 -2.78 1.23
N GLY A 167 -3.22 -2.92 0.84
CA GLY A 167 -4.00 -4.07 1.25
C GLY A 167 -4.27 -4.14 2.76
N VAL A 168 -4.69 -5.32 3.23
CA VAL A 168 -4.83 -5.64 4.65
C VAL A 168 -3.99 -6.87 4.94
N ALA A 169 -3.05 -6.74 5.88
CA ALA A 169 -2.34 -7.87 6.44
C ALA A 169 -2.98 -8.29 7.76
N GLU A 170 -3.28 -9.59 7.91
CA GLU A 170 -3.67 -10.18 9.18
C GLU A 170 -2.51 -11.02 9.70
N PHE A 171 -1.87 -10.54 10.77
CA PHE A 171 -0.70 -11.19 11.32
C PHE A 171 -1.04 -12.25 12.35
N GLN A 172 -0.21 -13.30 12.45
CA GLN A 172 -0.22 -14.24 13.55
C GLN A 172 0.08 -13.50 14.87
N ASP A 173 -0.41 -14.02 15.97
CA ASP A 173 -0.35 -13.34 17.28
C ASP A 173 1.10 -13.06 17.72
N TRP A 174 2.03 -13.99 17.45
CA TRP A 174 3.44 -13.78 17.76
C TRP A 174 4.08 -12.64 16.93
N ALA A 175 3.70 -12.54 15.64
CA ALA A 175 4.23 -11.51 14.74
C ALA A 175 3.71 -10.12 15.13
N ALA A 176 2.41 -10.03 15.47
CA ALA A 176 1.81 -8.82 15.98
C ALA A 176 2.42 -8.40 17.34
N GLU A 177 2.69 -9.35 18.25
CA GLU A 177 3.34 -9.07 19.51
C GLU A 177 4.80 -8.60 19.33
N LEU A 178 5.54 -9.23 18.44
CA LEU A 178 6.91 -8.80 18.11
C LEU A 178 6.92 -7.38 17.55
N ALA A 179 6.00 -7.06 16.63
CA ALA A 179 5.87 -5.72 16.06
C ALA A 179 5.56 -4.68 17.15
N ARG A 180 4.64 -4.96 18.09
CA ARG A 180 4.35 -4.07 19.22
C ARG A 180 5.58 -3.81 20.11
N ARG A 181 6.39 -4.84 20.38
CA ARG A 181 7.64 -4.68 21.14
C ARG A 181 8.67 -3.83 20.40
N ARG A 182 8.82 -4.03 19.10
CA ARG A 182 9.71 -3.21 18.27
C ARG A 182 9.27 -1.74 18.22
N GLN A 183 7.98 -1.49 18.10
CA GLN A 183 7.41 -0.13 18.15
C GLN A 183 7.65 0.54 19.51
N ALA A 184 7.52 -0.21 20.61
CA ALA A 184 7.81 0.30 21.95
C ALA A 184 9.30 0.60 22.18
N ASP A 185 10.20 0.02 21.37
CA ASP A 185 11.64 0.30 21.35
C ASP A 185 12.06 1.14 20.13
N ASP A 186 11.13 1.98 19.62
CA ASP A 186 11.36 2.92 18.50
C ASP A 186 11.91 2.27 17.22
N LEU A 187 11.58 1.00 16.98
CA LEU A 187 12.00 0.23 15.79
C LEU A 187 13.53 0.18 15.57
N ARG A 188 14.33 0.30 16.61
CA ARG A 188 15.80 0.42 16.54
C ARG A 188 16.50 -0.77 15.90
N ASP A 189 15.84 -1.94 15.85
CA ASP A 189 16.39 -3.14 15.23
C ASP A 189 16.00 -3.31 13.75
N ILE A 190 15.41 -2.26 13.13
CA ILE A 190 15.12 -2.28 11.70
C ILE A 190 16.39 -2.56 10.89
N PRO A 191 16.38 -3.52 9.95
CA PRO A 191 17.58 -3.90 9.19
C PRO A 191 18.27 -2.71 8.51
N GLY A 192 17.51 -1.77 7.96
CA GLY A 192 18.03 -0.57 7.30
C GLY A 192 18.88 0.33 8.21
N ALA A 193 18.61 0.37 9.53
CA ALA A 193 19.43 1.10 10.49
C ALA A 193 20.87 0.56 10.61
N ARG A 194 21.07 -0.67 10.16
CA ARG A 194 22.39 -1.34 10.13
C ARG A 194 22.91 -1.53 8.71
N CYS A 195 22.43 -0.76 7.77
CA CYS A 195 22.75 -0.89 6.35
C CYS A 195 22.51 -2.30 5.79
N LEU A 196 21.59 -3.06 6.40
CA LEU A 196 21.18 -4.35 5.88
C LEU A 196 20.07 -4.18 4.86
N PRO A 197 19.94 -5.08 3.87
CA PRO A 197 18.96 -4.95 2.82
C PRO A 197 17.51 -5.00 3.36
N ASN A 198 16.62 -4.23 2.77
CA ASN A 198 15.20 -4.42 2.92
C ASN A 198 14.71 -5.60 2.08
N GLY A 199 13.71 -6.32 2.56
CA GLY A 199 12.99 -7.31 1.79
C GLY A 199 12.19 -6.69 0.64
N ILE A 200 11.75 -7.52 -0.31
CA ILE A 200 10.99 -7.03 -1.47
C ILE A 200 9.62 -6.45 -1.07
N VAL A 201 8.97 -7.02 -0.07
CA VAL A 201 7.66 -6.56 0.42
C VAL A 201 7.78 -5.16 1.02
N LEU A 202 8.76 -4.95 1.91
CA LEU A 202 9.01 -3.65 2.52
C LEU A 202 9.42 -2.60 1.49
N ALA A 203 10.21 -2.96 0.47
CA ALA A 203 10.60 -2.05 -0.60
C ALA A 203 9.38 -1.56 -1.40
N VAL A 204 8.43 -2.45 -1.72
CA VAL A 204 7.18 -2.07 -2.39
C VAL A 204 6.32 -1.21 -1.48
N ASN A 205 6.17 -1.55 -0.21
CA ASN A 205 5.43 -0.75 0.76
C ASN A 205 6.02 0.66 0.93
N ASN A 206 7.33 0.78 0.87
CA ASN A 206 8.03 2.07 0.97
C ASN A 206 7.96 2.91 -0.31
N GLY A 207 7.54 2.34 -1.42
CA GLY A 207 7.50 3.06 -2.70
C GLY A 207 8.86 3.45 -3.21
N VAL A 208 9.85 2.60 -3.01
CA VAL A 208 11.19 2.82 -3.55
C VAL A 208 11.11 2.82 -5.08
N ALA A 209 11.66 3.87 -5.70
CA ALA A 209 11.80 3.93 -7.15
C ALA A 209 12.72 2.82 -7.65
N GLN A 210 12.47 2.34 -8.86
CA GLN A 210 13.22 1.22 -9.40
C GLN A 210 13.53 1.44 -10.87
N ARG A 211 14.75 1.09 -11.27
CA ARG A 211 15.13 0.92 -12.67
C ARG A 211 14.99 -0.54 -13.05
N ILE A 212 14.27 -0.79 -14.11
CA ILE A 212 14.13 -2.10 -14.71
C ILE A 212 14.96 -2.15 -16.00
N ALA A 213 15.78 -3.18 -16.13
CA ALA A 213 16.48 -3.54 -17.35
C ALA A 213 15.99 -4.91 -17.81
N GLN A 214 15.36 -4.96 -18.97
CA GLN A 214 14.83 -6.19 -19.55
C GLN A 214 15.72 -6.63 -20.72
N ILE A 215 16.26 -7.83 -20.60
CA ILE A 215 17.08 -8.47 -21.63
C ILE A 215 16.53 -9.86 -21.93
N ALA A 216 17.03 -10.53 -22.95
CA ALA A 216 16.58 -11.87 -23.30
C ALA A 216 16.76 -12.85 -22.13
N GLY A 217 15.67 -13.44 -21.68
CA GLY A 217 15.67 -14.45 -20.61
C GLY A 217 15.88 -13.90 -19.18
N LEU A 218 16.04 -12.59 -18.99
CA LEU A 218 16.30 -12.01 -17.68
C LEU A 218 15.74 -10.61 -17.56
N LEU A 219 15.14 -10.30 -16.41
CA LEU A 219 14.81 -8.94 -16.01
C LEU A 219 15.59 -8.61 -14.74
N VAL A 220 16.25 -7.46 -14.73
CA VAL A 220 17.03 -6.99 -13.57
C VAL A 220 16.39 -5.72 -13.05
N MET A 221 16.17 -5.66 -11.74
CA MET A 221 15.62 -4.53 -11.03
C MET A 221 16.66 -3.94 -10.09
N TYR A 222 16.85 -2.63 -10.17
CA TYR A 222 17.73 -1.84 -9.32
C TYR A 222 16.92 -0.81 -8.55
N SER A 223 17.29 -0.58 -7.30
CA SER A 223 16.76 0.50 -6.46
C SER A 223 17.88 1.06 -5.60
N GLU A 224 17.80 2.33 -5.26
CA GLU A 224 18.81 2.99 -4.43
C GLU A 224 18.96 2.29 -3.08
N GLY A 225 20.21 2.05 -2.67
CA GLY A 225 20.52 1.38 -1.40
C GLY A 225 20.02 -0.05 -1.26
N GLN A 226 19.58 -0.66 -2.35
CA GLN A 226 19.06 -2.03 -2.36
C GLN A 226 19.93 -2.96 -3.20
N LEU A 227 19.95 -4.25 -2.85
CA LEU A 227 20.57 -5.26 -3.69
C LEU A 227 19.81 -5.39 -5.03
N PRO A 228 20.52 -5.55 -6.16
CA PRO A 228 19.91 -5.90 -7.43
C PRO A 228 19.07 -7.16 -7.32
N ARG A 229 17.95 -7.20 -8.01
CA ARG A 229 17.07 -8.37 -8.09
C ARG A 229 17.03 -8.89 -9.51
N GLN A 230 17.12 -10.20 -9.66
CA GLN A 230 17.05 -10.91 -10.95
C GLN A 230 15.74 -11.70 -11.01
N ILE A 231 15.01 -11.56 -12.11
CA ILE A 231 13.84 -12.36 -12.44
C ILE A 231 14.19 -13.17 -13.68
N TYR A 232 14.33 -14.47 -13.51
CA TYR A 232 14.73 -15.38 -14.59
C TYR A 232 13.53 -15.72 -15.46
N LEU A 233 13.64 -15.42 -16.76
CA LEU A 233 12.59 -15.63 -17.78
C LEU A 233 12.97 -16.74 -18.78
N ASP A 234 13.95 -17.55 -18.46
CA ASP A 234 14.52 -18.60 -19.32
C ASP A 234 13.83 -19.96 -19.17
N GLY A 235 12.72 -20.02 -18.44
CA GLY A 235 11.92 -21.24 -18.26
C GLY A 235 12.45 -22.19 -17.19
N ARG A 236 13.46 -21.76 -16.40
CA ARG A 236 13.93 -22.57 -15.25
C ARG A 236 12.86 -22.71 -14.18
N THR A 237 13.01 -23.72 -13.33
CA THR A 237 12.24 -23.91 -12.12
C THR A 237 13.01 -23.38 -10.89
N HIS A 238 12.32 -23.20 -9.78
CA HIS A 238 12.98 -22.97 -8.50
C HIS A 238 13.88 -24.14 -8.11
N PRO A 239 15.03 -23.89 -7.45
CA PRO A 239 15.77 -24.94 -6.76
C PRO A 239 14.86 -25.64 -5.73
N SER A 240 15.04 -26.94 -5.54
CA SER A 240 14.29 -27.70 -4.53
C SER A 240 14.67 -27.29 -3.09
N ASP A 241 15.89 -26.77 -2.92
CA ASP A 241 16.42 -26.27 -1.63
C ASP A 241 17.18 -24.96 -1.92
N PRO A 242 16.46 -23.81 -2.04
CA PRO A 242 17.10 -22.54 -2.30
C PRO A 242 17.83 -22.03 -1.05
N ASN A 243 19.08 -21.59 -1.21
CA ASN A 243 19.77 -20.88 -0.12
C ASN A 243 18.97 -19.64 0.29
N PRO A 244 18.62 -19.47 1.58
CA PRO A 244 17.85 -18.33 2.04
C PRO A 244 18.61 -17.01 1.84
N THR A 245 17.96 -16.05 1.15
CA THR A 245 18.54 -14.72 0.86
C THR A 245 17.58 -13.59 1.23
N TRP A 246 18.06 -12.36 1.24
CA TRP A 246 17.22 -11.17 1.50
C TRP A 246 16.15 -10.93 0.43
N ARG A 247 16.44 -11.30 -0.83
CA ARG A 247 15.60 -10.99 -1.99
C ARG A 247 14.95 -12.23 -2.60
N GLY A 248 15.23 -13.43 -2.05
CA GLY A 248 14.75 -14.70 -2.55
C GLY A 248 15.37 -15.10 -3.91
N HIS A 249 14.87 -16.20 -4.44
CA HIS A 249 15.12 -16.66 -5.80
C HIS A 249 13.84 -16.45 -6.62
N THR A 250 13.91 -15.67 -7.71
CA THR A 250 12.75 -15.31 -8.51
C THR A 250 12.82 -15.92 -9.90
N ILE A 251 11.77 -16.62 -10.29
CA ILE A 251 11.50 -17.02 -11.67
C ILE A 251 10.32 -16.24 -12.21
N GLY A 252 10.21 -16.11 -13.54
CA GLY A 252 9.09 -15.40 -14.13
C GLY A 252 8.64 -16.01 -15.44
N HIS A 253 7.40 -15.73 -15.79
CA HIS A 253 6.81 -16.10 -17.07
C HIS A 253 5.77 -15.06 -17.49
N TRP A 254 5.42 -15.07 -18.77
CA TRP A 254 4.43 -14.16 -19.32
C TRP A 254 3.06 -14.82 -19.44
N GLU A 255 2.04 -14.18 -18.86
CA GLU A 255 0.62 -14.45 -19.06
C GLU A 255 0.01 -13.35 -19.92
N GLY A 256 -0.03 -13.54 -21.23
CA GLY A 256 -0.38 -12.47 -22.17
C GLY A 256 0.59 -11.30 -22.06
N ASP A 257 0.11 -10.13 -21.66
CA ASP A 257 0.88 -8.90 -21.45
C ASP A 257 1.27 -8.66 -19.98
N THR A 258 1.02 -9.62 -19.11
CA THR A 258 1.38 -9.56 -17.69
C THR A 258 2.60 -10.43 -17.41
N LEU A 259 3.65 -9.87 -16.84
CA LEU A 259 4.76 -10.61 -16.27
C LEU A 259 4.36 -11.11 -14.89
N VAL A 260 4.42 -12.42 -14.69
CA VAL A 260 4.25 -13.03 -13.36
C VAL A 260 5.63 -13.44 -12.85
N ALA A 261 5.99 -12.91 -11.68
CA ALA A 261 7.24 -13.22 -10.99
C ALA A 261 6.94 -13.96 -9.69
N ASP A 262 7.51 -15.14 -9.55
CA ASP A 262 7.33 -16.02 -8.40
C ASP A 262 8.64 -16.09 -7.62
N THR A 263 8.58 -15.85 -6.29
CA THR A 263 9.76 -15.72 -5.44
C THR A 263 9.64 -16.56 -4.17
N ILE A 264 10.62 -17.42 -3.95
CA ILE A 264 10.79 -18.22 -2.73
C ILE A 264 12.24 -18.12 -2.23
N GLY A 265 12.56 -18.79 -1.12
CA GLY A 265 13.92 -18.85 -0.59
C GLY A 265 14.37 -17.54 0.07
N PHE A 266 13.49 -16.95 0.84
CA PHE A 266 13.81 -15.81 1.68
C PHE A 266 14.46 -16.21 3.00
N ASN A 267 15.31 -15.34 3.55
CA ASN A 267 15.71 -15.46 4.94
C ASN A 267 14.67 -14.79 5.88
N ASP A 268 14.80 -15.03 7.18
CA ASP A 268 13.93 -14.50 8.23
C ASP A 268 14.35 -13.11 8.77
N LYS A 269 15.26 -12.41 8.07
CA LYS A 269 15.95 -11.22 8.60
C LYS A 269 15.29 -9.90 8.20
N ALA A 270 14.50 -9.90 7.12
CA ALA A 270 13.82 -8.69 6.68
C ALA A 270 12.44 -8.51 7.36
N TRP A 271 11.90 -7.32 7.21
CA TRP A 271 10.56 -6.98 7.69
C TRP A 271 9.58 -6.89 6.53
N LEU A 272 8.33 -7.22 6.82
CA LEU A 272 7.22 -7.11 5.85
C LEU A 272 6.72 -5.68 5.71
N ASP A 273 6.78 -4.91 6.81
CA ASP A 273 6.31 -3.52 6.86
C ASP A 273 7.10 -2.68 7.87
N TRP A 274 6.80 -1.37 7.86
CA TRP A 274 7.39 -0.41 8.80
C TRP A 274 6.84 -0.49 10.23
N SER A 275 5.84 -1.30 10.46
CA SER A 275 5.34 -1.55 11.82
C SER A 275 6.16 -2.59 12.58
N GLY A 276 7.14 -3.21 11.92
CA GLY A 276 8.07 -4.14 12.53
C GLY A 276 7.63 -5.60 12.44
N HIS A 277 6.71 -5.96 11.56
CA HIS A 277 6.35 -7.35 11.32
C HIS A 277 7.43 -8.07 10.54
N SER A 278 7.92 -9.19 11.10
CA SER A 278 8.95 -10.03 10.45
C SER A 278 8.37 -10.86 9.33
N GLN A 279 9.14 -11.05 8.27
CA GLN A 279 9.00 -12.21 7.38
C GLN A 279 9.61 -13.46 8.02
N THR A 280 9.26 -14.63 7.49
CA THR A 280 9.91 -15.90 7.82
C THR A 280 10.49 -16.56 6.56
N GLU A 281 11.22 -17.66 6.71
CA GLU A 281 11.70 -18.46 5.57
C GLU A 281 10.56 -19.11 4.78
N MET A 282 9.33 -19.08 5.32
CA MET A 282 8.13 -19.56 4.64
C MET A 282 7.51 -18.52 3.70
N LEU A 283 8.14 -17.33 3.58
CA LEU A 283 7.66 -16.29 2.71
C LEU A 283 7.68 -16.75 1.25
N HIS A 284 6.56 -16.57 0.59
CA HIS A 284 6.34 -16.75 -0.83
C HIS A 284 5.70 -15.47 -1.39
N VAL A 285 6.23 -14.93 -2.46
CA VAL A 285 5.72 -13.70 -3.06
C VAL A 285 5.48 -13.91 -4.55
N VAL A 286 4.25 -13.64 -4.97
CA VAL A 286 3.88 -13.61 -6.38
C VAL A 286 3.57 -12.18 -6.78
N GLU A 287 4.26 -11.69 -7.82
CA GLU A 287 4.11 -10.34 -8.34
C GLU A 287 3.61 -10.40 -9.78
N ARG A 288 2.67 -9.53 -10.10
CA ARG A 288 2.08 -9.40 -11.43
C ARG A 288 2.33 -7.99 -11.92
N TYR A 289 3.21 -7.85 -12.91
CA TYR A 289 3.56 -6.57 -13.52
C TYR A 289 2.81 -6.40 -14.83
N ARG A 290 2.10 -5.31 -14.98
CA ARG A 290 1.41 -4.93 -16.22
C ARG A 290 1.79 -3.50 -16.59
N ARG A 291 2.17 -3.28 -17.84
CA ARG A 291 2.40 -1.95 -18.40
C ARG A 291 1.25 -1.60 -19.33
N PRO A 292 0.19 -0.89 -18.86
CA PRO A 292 -1.01 -0.63 -19.66
C PRO A 292 -0.76 0.39 -20.78
N ASP A 293 0.20 1.29 -20.60
CA ASP A 293 0.58 2.34 -21.54
C ASP A 293 2.07 2.70 -21.37
N LEU A 294 2.50 3.78 -22.06
CA LEU A 294 3.89 4.22 -22.00
C LEU A 294 4.31 4.63 -20.59
N GLY A 295 3.44 5.31 -19.86
CA GLY A 295 3.78 6.04 -18.63
C GLY A 295 3.53 5.28 -17.33
N HIS A 296 2.80 4.15 -17.35
CA HIS A 296 2.38 3.46 -16.14
C HIS A 296 2.90 2.02 -16.07
N LEU A 297 3.32 1.61 -14.88
CA LEU A 297 3.61 0.21 -14.53
C LEU A 297 2.80 -0.16 -13.30
N GLU A 298 1.85 -1.07 -13.47
CA GLU A 298 1.02 -1.60 -12.40
C GLU A 298 1.67 -2.85 -11.81
N LEU A 299 1.68 -2.91 -10.49
CA LEU A 299 2.11 -4.07 -9.71
C LEU A 299 0.95 -4.53 -8.83
N GLU A 300 0.65 -5.80 -8.92
CA GLU A 300 -0.14 -6.53 -7.93
C GLU A 300 0.77 -7.58 -7.28
N MET A 301 0.95 -7.50 -5.96
CA MET A 301 1.81 -8.37 -5.19
C MET A 301 0.98 -9.17 -4.18
N THR A 302 1.02 -10.48 -4.27
CA THR A 302 0.46 -11.39 -3.27
C THR A 302 1.59 -11.88 -2.37
N VAL A 303 1.44 -11.66 -1.07
CA VAL A 303 2.39 -12.04 -0.03
C VAL A 303 1.78 -13.19 0.78
N GLU A 304 2.43 -14.32 0.79
CA GLU A 304 2.04 -15.50 1.56
C GLU A 304 3.17 -15.87 2.53
N ASP A 305 2.88 -15.89 3.80
CA ASP A 305 3.78 -16.37 4.84
C ASP A 305 2.93 -16.99 5.95
N ARG A 306 2.64 -18.27 5.81
CA ARG A 306 1.75 -19.00 6.73
C ARG A 306 2.22 -19.01 8.18
N SER A 307 3.50 -18.72 8.43
CA SER A 307 4.04 -18.59 9.76
C SER A 307 3.83 -17.20 10.35
N ALA A 308 3.80 -16.14 9.54
CA ALA A 308 3.65 -14.76 9.98
C ALA A 308 2.26 -14.17 9.70
N LEU A 309 1.57 -14.63 8.64
CA LEU A 309 0.27 -14.14 8.20
C LEU A 309 -0.84 -15.18 8.43
N LYS A 310 -2.05 -14.71 8.75
CA LYS A 310 -3.27 -15.54 8.88
C LYS A 310 -3.93 -15.80 7.51
N ALA A 311 -3.71 -14.92 6.54
CA ALA A 311 -4.23 -15.02 5.19
C ALA A 311 -3.26 -14.36 4.20
N PRO A 312 -3.34 -14.68 2.89
CA PRO A 312 -2.57 -13.97 1.87
C PRO A 312 -2.84 -12.47 1.91
N TRP A 313 -1.79 -11.68 1.78
CA TRP A 313 -1.84 -10.23 1.79
C TRP A 313 -1.63 -9.69 0.37
N LEU A 314 -2.61 -8.95 -0.14
CA LEU A 314 -2.58 -8.35 -1.46
C LEU A 314 -2.21 -6.87 -1.37
N ILE A 315 -1.16 -6.49 -2.10
CA ILE A 315 -0.66 -5.12 -2.21
C ILE A 315 -0.75 -4.70 -3.68
N LYS A 316 -1.20 -3.47 -3.94
CA LYS A 316 -1.23 -2.90 -5.30
C LYS A 316 -0.49 -1.59 -5.34
N ARG A 317 0.30 -1.39 -6.40
CA ARG A 317 1.01 -0.14 -6.64
C ARG A 317 1.04 0.19 -8.13
N THR A 318 0.90 1.46 -8.46
CA THR A 318 1.20 1.97 -9.79
C THR A 318 2.45 2.83 -9.69
N TYR A 319 3.40 2.56 -10.55
CA TYR A 319 4.59 3.37 -10.76
C TYR A 319 4.44 4.20 -12.01
N ILE A 320 5.12 5.35 -12.04
CA ILE A 320 5.14 6.29 -13.16
C ILE A 320 6.51 6.26 -13.82
N LEU A 321 6.54 6.19 -15.15
CA LEU A 321 7.79 6.29 -15.89
C LEU A 321 8.34 7.71 -15.80
N ASP A 322 9.57 7.84 -15.29
CA ASP A 322 10.32 9.08 -15.38
C ASP A 322 11.57 8.88 -16.25
N PRO A 323 11.53 9.33 -17.52
CA PRO A 323 12.65 9.13 -18.44
C PRO A 323 13.85 10.04 -18.17
N LYS A 324 13.72 11.00 -17.24
CA LYS A 324 14.76 11.98 -16.93
C LYS A 324 15.58 11.61 -15.69
N GLU A 325 15.05 10.69 -14.90
CA GLU A 325 15.67 10.28 -13.64
C GLU A 325 16.46 8.97 -13.79
N ASP A 326 17.40 8.78 -12.90
CA ASP A 326 18.23 7.58 -12.80
C ASP A 326 18.44 7.17 -11.35
N ILE A 327 18.94 5.96 -11.14
CA ILE A 327 19.35 5.46 -9.82
C ILE A 327 20.63 6.18 -9.41
N LEU A 328 20.58 6.83 -8.27
CA LEU A 328 21.74 7.47 -7.67
C LEU A 328 22.58 6.45 -6.88
N GLU A 329 23.87 6.70 -6.79
CA GLU A 329 24.73 5.94 -5.89
C GLU A 329 24.34 6.24 -4.44
N ASN A 330 24.10 5.17 -3.69
CA ASN A 330 23.79 5.26 -2.27
C ASN A 330 24.63 4.23 -1.50
N VAL A 331 25.58 4.71 -0.73
CA VAL A 331 26.42 3.91 0.15
C VAL A 331 25.99 4.16 1.59
N CYS A 332 25.10 3.31 2.10
CA CYS A 332 24.46 3.46 3.41
C CYS A 332 25.44 3.73 4.57
N ALA A 333 26.61 3.10 4.56
CA ALA A 333 27.60 3.25 5.62
C ALA A 333 28.52 4.47 5.43
N GLU A 334 28.39 5.20 4.32
CA GLU A 334 29.24 6.37 4.06
C GLU A 334 28.81 7.54 4.93
N ASN A 335 29.77 8.07 5.72
CA ASN A 335 29.54 9.16 6.67
C ASN A 335 28.52 8.88 7.79
N GLU A 336 28.15 7.60 8.02
CA GLU A 336 27.27 7.23 9.12
C GLU A 336 27.93 7.55 10.48
N LYS A 337 27.38 8.49 11.22
CA LYS A 337 27.90 8.94 12.53
C LYS A 337 27.06 8.46 13.70
N ASP A 338 25.83 8.01 13.43
CA ASP A 338 24.86 7.64 14.46
C ASP A 338 24.85 6.15 14.81
N TRP A 339 25.69 5.37 14.15
CA TRP A 339 25.81 3.92 14.36
C TRP A 339 25.88 3.53 15.85
N SER A 340 26.69 4.25 16.63
CA SER A 340 26.87 3.99 18.06
C SER A 340 25.63 4.31 18.89
N HIS A 341 24.71 5.15 18.37
CA HIS A 341 23.48 5.57 19.03
C HIS A 341 22.30 4.67 18.66
N LEU A 342 22.30 4.09 17.46
CA LEU A 342 21.25 3.22 16.95
C LEU A 342 21.34 1.79 17.49
N VAL A 343 22.52 1.34 17.86
CA VAL A 343 22.74 -0.04 18.32
C VAL A 343 23.03 -0.02 19.82
N LYS A 344 22.09 -0.49 20.64
CA LYS A 344 22.40 -0.82 22.04
C LYS A 344 23.52 -1.87 22.06
N LYS A 345 24.56 -1.60 22.84
CA LYS A 345 25.62 -2.58 23.14
C LYS A 345 25.07 -3.76 23.91
#